data_660e2310f1f9a18c94bd576d2cfa63ba
#
_entry.id   660e2310f1f9a18c94bd576d2cfa63ba
#
_cell.length_a   1.000
_cell.length_b   1.000
_cell.length_c   1.000
_cell.angle_alpha   90.00
_cell.angle_beta   90.00
_cell.angle_gamma   90.00
#
_symmetry.space_group_name_H-M   'P 1'
#
loop_
_entity.id
_entity.type
_entity.pdbx_description
1 polymer ?
#
loop_
_entity_poly.entity_id
_entity_poly.type
_entity_poly.pdbx_seq_one_letter_code
_entity_poly.pdbx_strand_id
1 'polypeptide(L)'
;MVKKTTIIVYDRALHIIRMVLCVLAFVCIGGVAHAQSLSTPFPASFRNTRTNELIDGAALAPVFKKIRQKKTVKVMQIGDSHVKGNILPRTLGTTLQKYFPQVEFTYYGINGAWARRFYEYDMINKVVIERPDLVIISFGTNEAHGNPIDERVHAETMSLLTGRISEKCPGVCFLFTTPPGSYITQRTGSYTTGTGRRRRTHYQTAKVPNRNTANVARSIVNFCRSHHMAVWDIFTIAGGTSSAITNWRNAGLMNTDCIHYLANGYILQGKLLGEAIYKAYTGTAVSGSQTRMMHGSTPKEQKPYKSVKGF
;
A
#
# COMPACT_ATOMS: atom_id res chain seq x y z
N MET A 1 -28.91 70.32 -3.20
CA MET A 1 -29.37 68.95 -2.73
C MET A 1 -28.73 67.80 -3.48
N VAL A 2 -28.22 67.94 -4.68
CA VAL A 2 -27.63 66.87 -5.53
C VAL A 2 -26.28 66.35 -5.06
N LYS A 3 -25.41 67.17 -4.44
CA LYS A 3 -24.05 66.71 -4.01
C LYS A 3 -24.00 65.71 -2.87
N LYS A 4 -24.99 65.74 -1.93
CA LYS A 4 -25.03 64.80 -0.78
C LYS A 4 -25.43 63.36 -1.19
N THR A 5 -26.29 63.21 -2.18
CA THR A 5 -26.77 61.91 -2.65
C THR A 5 -25.69 61.13 -3.42
N THR A 6 -24.85 61.83 -4.19
CA THR A 6 -23.77 61.19 -4.95
C THR A 6 -22.65 60.63 -4.06
N ILE A 7 -22.32 61.32 -2.96
CA ILE A 7 -21.31 60.87 -1.99
C ILE A 7 -21.77 59.59 -1.27
N ILE A 8 -23.05 59.47 -0.87
CA ILE A 8 -23.63 58.31 -0.18
C ILE A 8 -23.64 57.10 -1.10
N VAL A 9 -23.88 57.25 -2.40
CA VAL A 9 -23.88 56.16 -3.37
C VAL A 9 -22.44 55.61 -3.58
N TYR A 10 -21.44 56.54 -3.66
CA TYR A 10 -20.02 56.16 -3.78
C TYR A 10 -19.51 55.39 -2.56
N ASP A 11 -19.89 55.81 -1.37
CA ASP A 11 -19.46 55.17 -0.11
C ASP A 11 -20.05 53.75 0.03
N ARG A 12 -21.31 53.53 -0.35
CA ARG A 12 -21.95 52.22 -0.40
C ARG A 12 -21.32 51.27 -1.44
N ALA A 13 -21.03 51.82 -2.62
CA ALA A 13 -20.33 51.03 -3.67
C ALA A 13 -18.94 50.61 -3.23
N LEU A 14 -18.18 51.50 -2.59
CA LEU A 14 -16.84 51.19 -2.07
C LEU A 14 -16.89 50.16 -0.91
N HIS A 15 -17.94 50.21 -0.10
CA HIS A 15 -18.16 49.22 1.00
C HIS A 15 -18.46 47.83 0.43
N ILE A 16 -19.30 47.72 -0.60
CA ILE A 16 -19.63 46.49 -1.29
C ILE A 16 -18.38 45.89 -1.96
N ILE A 17 -17.58 46.72 -2.63
CA ILE A 17 -16.34 46.28 -3.27
C ILE A 17 -15.33 45.77 -2.24
N ARG A 18 -15.21 46.43 -1.07
CA ARG A 18 -14.37 45.97 0.04
C ARG A 18 -14.83 44.61 0.61
N MET A 19 -16.15 44.44 0.81
CA MET A 19 -16.73 43.17 1.26
C MET A 19 -16.49 42.04 0.28
N VAL A 20 -16.69 42.29 -1.02
CA VAL A 20 -16.43 41.29 -2.09
C VAL A 20 -14.94 40.92 -2.17
N LEU A 21 -14.04 41.89 -2.03
CA LEU A 21 -12.59 41.64 -1.99
C LEU A 21 -12.18 40.86 -0.73
N CYS A 22 -12.79 41.10 0.43
CA CYS A 22 -12.56 40.35 1.65
C CYS A 22 -13.07 38.89 1.53
N VAL A 23 -14.24 38.68 0.92
CA VAL A 23 -14.80 37.35 0.68
C VAL A 23 -13.93 36.59 -0.32
N LEU A 24 -13.48 37.21 -1.41
CA LEU A 24 -12.55 36.62 -2.37
C LEU A 24 -11.19 36.29 -1.73
N ALA A 25 -10.66 37.17 -0.87
CA ALA A 25 -9.42 36.89 -0.12
C ALA A 25 -9.60 35.71 0.86
N PHE A 26 -10.76 35.59 1.53
CA PHE A 26 -11.07 34.44 2.40
C PHE A 26 -11.23 33.14 1.63
N VAL A 27 -11.80 33.17 0.42
CA VAL A 27 -11.92 31.99 -0.45
C VAL A 27 -10.56 31.58 -0.99
N CYS A 28 -9.68 32.52 -1.32
CA CYS A 28 -8.30 32.23 -1.76
C CYS A 28 -7.42 31.71 -0.61
N ILE A 29 -7.59 32.21 0.63
CA ILE A 29 -6.83 31.73 1.80
C ILE A 29 -7.36 30.38 2.28
N GLY A 30 -8.66 30.10 2.17
CA GLY A 30 -9.26 28.80 2.50
C GLY A 30 -8.87 27.66 1.56
N GLY A 31 -8.46 27.98 0.32
CA GLY A 31 -8.05 27.00 -0.70
C GLY A 31 -6.58 26.53 -0.59
N VAL A 32 -5.72 27.23 0.15
CA VAL A 32 -4.29 26.92 0.25
C VAL A 32 -3.92 26.15 1.54
N ALA A 33 -4.84 26.00 2.48
CA ALA A 33 -4.56 25.50 3.83
C ALA A 33 -4.54 23.98 3.98
N HIS A 34 -4.57 23.16 2.91
CA HIS A 34 -4.53 21.68 3.04
C HIS A 34 -3.60 20.95 2.07
N ALA A 35 -2.55 21.62 1.58
CA ALA A 35 -1.37 20.88 1.13
C ALA A 35 -0.45 20.58 2.32
N GLN A 36 -0.98 20.04 3.42
CA GLN A 36 -0.15 19.35 4.39
C GLN A 36 0.53 18.21 3.64
N SER A 37 1.87 18.25 3.60
CA SER A 37 2.73 17.19 3.10
C SER A 37 2.19 15.83 3.57
N LEU A 38 1.50 15.12 2.68
CA LEU A 38 0.87 13.81 2.91
C LEU A 38 1.92 12.69 2.95
N SER A 39 3.14 12.97 3.35
CA SER A 39 4.16 11.94 3.43
C SER A 39 4.58 11.74 4.88
N THR A 40 4.19 10.60 5.43
CA THR A 40 4.79 10.08 6.65
C THR A 40 6.27 9.83 6.36
N PRO A 41 7.21 10.58 6.99
CA PRO A 41 8.62 10.40 6.72
C PRO A 41 9.12 9.08 7.32
N PHE A 42 10.05 8.44 6.63
CA PHE A 42 10.87 7.43 7.29
C PHE A 42 11.75 8.07 8.37
N PRO A 43 12.12 7.34 9.43
CA PRO A 43 13.13 7.79 10.37
C PRO A 43 14.42 8.21 9.66
N ALA A 44 15.09 9.26 10.14
CA ALA A 44 16.30 9.80 9.53
C ALA A 44 17.46 8.77 9.43
N SER A 45 17.41 7.71 10.23
CA SER A 45 18.36 6.60 10.17
C SER A 45 18.18 5.66 8.98
N PHE A 46 17.01 5.69 8.30
CA PHE A 46 16.78 4.84 7.13
C PHE A 46 17.68 5.28 5.97
N ARG A 47 18.20 4.30 5.23
CA ARG A 47 19.06 4.49 4.05
C ARG A 47 18.42 3.85 2.83
N ASN A 48 18.71 4.40 1.64
CA ASN A 48 18.28 3.87 0.35
C ASN A 48 16.76 3.71 0.20
N THR A 49 15.96 4.50 0.91
CA THR A 49 14.51 4.48 0.79
C THR A 49 14.07 4.92 -0.61
N ARG A 50 12.90 4.45 -1.03
CA ARG A 50 12.27 4.84 -2.30
C ARG A 50 10.95 5.55 -2.04
N THR A 51 10.40 6.15 -3.08
CA THR A 51 9.09 6.80 -3.05
C THR A 51 8.03 5.79 -2.59
N ASN A 52 7.19 6.22 -1.64
CA ASN A 52 6.11 5.40 -1.12
C ASN A 52 4.91 5.46 -2.05
N GLU A 53 4.76 4.47 -2.93
CA GLU A 53 3.69 4.35 -3.94
C GLU A 53 3.33 2.89 -4.18
N LEU A 54 2.17 2.66 -4.82
CA LEU A 54 1.79 1.35 -5.32
C LEU A 54 2.37 1.13 -6.72
N ILE A 55 2.85 -0.07 -6.98
CA ILE A 55 3.05 -0.58 -8.32
C ILE A 55 1.67 -1.02 -8.82
N ASP A 56 1.35 -0.69 -10.08
CA ASP A 56 0.06 -1.01 -10.73
C ASP A 56 -1.18 -0.56 -9.93
N GLY A 57 -1.09 0.59 -9.25
CA GLY A 57 -2.20 1.15 -8.47
C GLY A 57 -3.49 1.38 -9.27
N ALA A 58 -3.40 1.49 -10.60
CA ALA A 58 -4.55 1.57 -11.51
C ALA A 58 -5.44 0.32 -11.45
N ALA A 59 -4.93 -0.84 -11.05
CA ALA A 59 -5.72 -2.05 -10.82
C ALA A 59 -6.83 -1.87 -9.76
N LEU A 60 -6.71 -0.85 -8.91
CA LEU A 60 -7.73 -0.49 -7.91
C LEU A 60 -8.81 0.46 -8.45
N ALA A 61 -8.84 0.74 -9.75
CA ALA A 61 -9.81 1.66 -10.37
C ALA A 61 -11.29 1.34 -10.04
N PRO A 62 -11.75 0.08 -9.96
CA PRO A 62 -13.12 -0.23 -9.55
C PRO A 62 -13.44 0.23 -8.11
N VAL A 63 -12.51 0.05 -7.17
CA VAL A 63 -12.59 0.52 -5.79
C VAL A 63 -12.62 2.05 -5.76
N PHE A 64 -11.73 2.70 -6.48
CA PHE A 64 -11.65 4.15 -6.57
C PHE A 64 -12.90 4.78 -7.21
N LYS A 65 -13.53 4.07 -8.16
CA LYS A 65 -14.82 4.48 -8.72
C LYS A 65 -15.92 4.51 -7.66
N LYS A 66 -16.01 3.48 -6.80
CA LYS A 66 -16.97 3.46 -5.67
C LYS A 66 -16.70 4.61 -4.69
N ILE A 67 -15.43 4.87 -4.37
CA ILE A 67 -15.02 5.98 -3.49
C ILE A 67 -15.50 7.32 -4.08
N ARG A 68 -15.24 7.58 -5.38
CA ARG A 68 -15.71 8.81 -6.04
C ARG A 68 -17.23 8.95 -6.06
N GLN A 69 -17.94 7.83 -6.12
CA GLN A 69 -19.40 7.80 -6.05
C GLN A 69 -19.95 7.90 -4.63
N LYS A 70 -19.10 8.09 -3.61
CA LYS A 70 -19.47 8.12 -2.19
C LYS A 70 -20.22 6.87 -1.72
N LYS A 71 -20.00 5.72 -2.37
CA LYS A 71 -20.57 4.43 -1.98
C LYS A 71 -19.71 3.81 -0.89
N THR A 72 -20.29 3.02 -0.02
CA THR A 72 -19.57 2.18 0.93
C THR A 72 -18.58 1.28 0.19
N VAL A 73 -17.35 1.21 0.71
CA VAL A 73 -16.27 0.36 0.21
C VAL A 73 -15.79 -0.54 1.34
N LYS A 74 -15.95 -1.83 1.16
CA LYS A 74 -15.50 -2.84 2.11
C LYS A 74 -14.07 -3.26 1.78
N VAL A 75 -13.16 -3.02 2.71
CA VAL A 75 -11.74 -3.38 2.60
C VAL A 75 -11.41 -4.41 3.67
N MET A 76 -10.84 -5.54 3.27
CA MET A 76 -10.39 -6.56 4.21
C MET A 76 -8.90 -6.82 4.05
N GLN A 77 -8.14 -6.78 5.16
CA GLN A 77 -6.74 -7.21 5.18
C GLN A 77 -6.64 -8.64 5.73
N ILE A 78 -6.00 -9.52 4.97
CA ILE A 78 -5.65 -10.88 5.42
C ILE A 78 -4.14 -11.04 5.49
N GLY A 79 -3.65 -11.85 6.43
CA GLY A 79 -2.21 -12.06 6.58
C GLY A 79 -1.81 -12.98 7.72
N ASP A 80 -0.56 -12.87 8.09
CA ASP A 80 0.09 -13.66 9.13
C ASP A 80 0.03 -13.02 10.53
N SER A 81 1.03 -13.27 11.36
CA SER A 81 1.14 -12.70 12.72
C SER A 81 1.23 -11.17 12.74
N HIS A 82 1.75 -10.54 11.68
CA HIS A 82 1.82 -9.08 11.59
C HIS A 82 0.42 -8.45 11.48
N VAL A 83 -0.50 -9.11 10.79
CA VAL A 83 -1.92 -8.72 10.74
C VAL A 83 -2.66 -9.15 12.01
N LYS A 84 -2.40 -10.37 12.53
CA LYS A 84 -3.00 -10.88 13.77
C LYS A 84 -2.71 -9.98 14.97
N GLY A 85 -1.51 -9.37 15.05
CA GLY A 85 -1.09 -8.46 16.11
C GLY A 85 -1.88 -7.16 16.21
N ASN A 86 -2.78 -6.89 15.29
CA ASN A 86 -3.79 -5.82 15.21
C ASN A 86 -3.30 -4.38 15.05
N ILE A 87 -2.09 -4.02 15.45
CA ILE A 87 -1.62 -2.61 15.39
C ILE A 87 -1.49 -2.14 13.93
N LEU A 88 -0.86 -2.94 13.06
CA LEU A 88 -0.74 -2.64 11.63
C LEU A 88 -2.13 -2.45 10.98
N PRO A 89 -3.05 -3.42 11.04
CA PRO A 89 -4.33 -3.30 10.35
C PRO A 89 -5.22 -2.22 10.94
N ARG A 90 -5.23 -2.01 12.26
CA ARG A 90 -5.98 -0.90 12.88
C ARG A 90 -5.47 0.45 12.43
N THR A 91 -4.15 0.64 12.37
CA THR A 91 -3.56 1.89 11.88
C THR A 91 -3.90 2.12 10.41
N LEU A 92 -3.82 1.07 9.59
CA LEU A 92 -4.22 1.15 8.19
C LEU A 92 -5.70 1.53 8.05
N GLY A 93 -6.60 0.84 8.76
CA GLY A 93 -8.04 1.11 8.74
C GLY A 93 -8.35 2.56 9.14
N THR A 94 -7.78 3.05 10.23
CA THR A 94 -7.95 4.45 10.68
C THR A 94 -7.39 5.43 9.63
N THR A 95 -6.26 5.12 9.00
CA THR A 95 -5.66 5.97 7.96
C THR A 95 -6.55 6.01 6.72
N LEU A 96 -7.07 4.86 6.27
CA LEU A 96 -7.99 4.80 5.14
C LEU A 96 -9.29 5.55 5.41
N GLN A 97 -9.88 5.39 6.60
CA GLN A 97 -11.12 6.09 6.99
C GLN A 97 -10.92 7.60 7.09
N LYS A 98 -9.73 8.06 7.46
CA LYS A 98 -9.39 9.50 7.44
C LYS A 98 -9.41 10.06 6.00
N TYR A 99 -8.95 9.31 5.01
CA TYR A 99 -8.95 9.74 3.61
C TYR A 99 -10.27 9.44 2.90
N PHE A 100 -10.94 8.37 3.29
CA PHE A 100 -12.13 7.84 2.67
C PHE A 100 -13.16 7.44 3.75
N PRO A 101 -13.95 8.38 4.26
CA PRO A 101 -14.89 8.12 5.36
C PRO A 101 -15.89 6.98 5.11
N GLN A 102 -16.16 6.65 3.85
CA GLN A 102 -17.05 5.56 3.44
C GLN A 102 -16.40 4.17 3.46
N VAL A 103 -15.13 4.06 3.87
CA VAL A 103 -14.44 2.76 3.96
C VAL A 103 -14.84 2.04 5.26
N GLU A 104 -15.37 0.83 5.09
CA GLU A 104 -15.50 -0.17 6.15
C GLU A 104 -14.30 -1.11 6.10
N PHE A 105 -13.52 -1.16 7.18
CA PHE A 105 -12.26 -1.91 7.21
C PHE A 105 -12.34 -3.06 8.21
N THR A 106 -12.05 -4.26 7.71
CA THR A 106 -11.93 -5.48 8.54
C THR A 106 -10.56 -6.15 8.31
N TYR A 107 -10.16 -7.04 9.20
CA TYR A 107 -8.92 -7.79 9.03
C TYR A 107 -8.98 -9.17 9.68
N TYR A 108 -8.21 -10.10 9.12
CA TYR A 108 -8.05 -11.44 9.65
C TYR A 108 -6.62 -11.93 9.48
N GLY A 109 -5.95 -12.24 10.59
CA GLY A 109 -4.57 -12.71 10.62
C GLY A 109 -4.43 -14.03 11.39
N ILE A 110 -3.47 -14.85 10.97
CA ILE A 110 -3.17 -16.14 11.60
C ILE A 110 -1.67 -16.22 11.91
N ASN A 111 -1.32 -16.51 13.16
CA ASN A 111 0.08 -16.67 13.56
C ASN A 111 0.78 -17.76 12.74
N GLY A 112 1.96 -17.44 12.20
CA GLY A 112 2.77 -18.38 11.43
C GLY A 112 2.14 -18.80 10.09
N ALA A 113 1.11 -18.11 9.61
CA ALA A 113 0.49 -18.44 8.34
C ALA A 113 1.32 -17.95 7.16
N TRP A 114 1.28 -18.68 6.10
CA TRP A 114 1.70 -18.37 4.74
C TRP A 114 0.48 -18.45 3.82
N ALA A 115 0.55 -17.92 2.64
CA ALA A 115 -0.57 -17.85 1.72
C ALA A 115 -1.20 -19.23 1.46
N ARG A 116 -0.38 -20.28 1.29
CA ARG A 116 -0.82 -21.66 1.14
C ARG A 116 -1.62 -22.17 2.34
N ARG A 117 -1.15 -21.93 3.57
CA ARG A 117 -1.83 -22.35 4.79
C ARG A 117 -3.20 -21.68 4.94
N PHE A 118 -3.29 -20.40 4.60
CA PHE A 118 -4.55 -19.67 4.63
C PHE A 118 -5.58 -20.30 3.72
N TYR A 119 -5.18 -20.68 2.53
CA TYR A 119 -6.00 -21.32 1.53
C TYR A 119 -6.36 -22.77 1.89
N GLU A 120 -5.43 -23.59 2.40
CA GLU A 120 -5.64 -25.00 2.78
C GLU A 120 -6.58 -25.17 3.98
N TYR A 121 -6.57 -24.24 4.94
CA TYR A 121 -7.42 -24.28 6.13
C TYR A 121 -8.82 -23.66 5.94
N ASP A 122 -9.26 -23.51 4.71
CA ASP A 122 -10.59 -22.95 4.36
C ASP A 122 -10.89 -21.59 5.01
N MET A 123 -9.84 -20.76 5.20
CA MET A 123 -10.00 -19.40 5.72
C MET A 123 -10.66 -18.46 4.71
N ILE A 124 -10.85 -18.91 3.47
CA ILE A 124 -11.56 -18.18 2.42
C ILE A 124 -12.98 -17.79 2.88
N ASN A 125 -13.66 -18.65 3.63
CA ASN A 125 -15.00 -18.35 4.15
C ASN A 125 -15.03 -17.08 5.02
N LYS A 126 -13.94 -16.76 5.74
CA LYS A 126 -13.83 -15.51 6.52
C LYS A 126 -13.85 -14.29 5.60
N VAL A 127 -13.25 -14.40 4.42
CA VAL A 127 -13.25 -13.32 3.41
C VAL A 127 -14.62 -13.22 2.75
N VAL A 128 -15.21 -14.36 2.39
CA VAL A 128 -16.51 -14.43 1.67
C VAL A 128 -17.65 -13.84 2.49
N ILE A 129 -17.68 -14.06 3.80
CA ILE A 129 -18.71 -13.52 4.71
C ILE A 129 -18.71 -11.98 4.65
N GLU A 130 -17.54 -11.35 4.61
CA GLU A 130 -17.38 -9.90 4.57
C GLU A 130 -17.76 -9.29 3.22
N ARG A 131 -17.72 -10.08 2.13
CA ARG A 131 -17.94 -9.61 0.74
C ARG A 131 -17.15 -8.33 0.41
N PRO A 132 -15.82 -8.35 0.50
CA PRO A 132 -15.01 -7.18 0.32
C PRO A 132 -14.99 -6.70 -1.14
N ASP A 133 -14.82 -5.39 -1.33
CA ASP A 133 -14.49 -4.79 -2.62
C ASP A 133 -12.98 -4.83 -2.89
N LEU A 134 -12.20 -4.82 -1.81
CA LEU A 134 -10.73 -4.91 -1.85
C LEU A 134 -10.24 -5.89 -0.79
N VAL A 135 -9.43 -6.86 -1.19
CA VAL A 135 -8.64 -7.70 -0.28
C VAL A 135 -7.18 -7.28 -0.33
N ILE A 136 -6.64 -6.89 0.82
CA ILE A 136 -5.21 -6.62 1.01
C ILE A 136 -4.56 -7.90 1.53
N ILE A 137 -3.62 -8.48 0.76
CA ILE A 137 -2.97 -9.75 1.05
C ILE A 137 -1.56 -9.49 1.58
N SER A 138 -1.33 -9.80 2.86
CA SER A 138 -0.11 -9.47 3.60
C SER A 138 0.54 -10.73 4.18
N PHE A 139 1.09 -11.56 3.27
CA PHE A 139 1.91 -12.73 3.59
C PHE A 139 3.35 -12.50 3.10
N GLY A 140 4.25 -13.43 3.38
CA GLY A 140 5.61 -13.44 2.88
C GLY A 140 6.68 -13.57 3.96
N THR A 141 6.43 -13.15 5.20
CA THR A 141 7.42 -13.27 6.28
C THR A 141 7.71 -14.74 6.60
N ASN A 142 6.67 -15.58 6.72
CA ASN A 142 6.85 -16.99 7.03
C ASN A 142 7.42 -17.77 5.83
N GLU A 143 7.04 -17.41 4.61
CA GLU A 143 7.64 -17.94 3.38
C GLU A 143 9.15 -17.65 3.34
N ALA A 144 9.57 -16.45 3.75
CA ALA A 144 10.97 -16.07 3.81
C ALA A 144 11.76 -16.84 4.89
N HIS A 145 11.10 -17.31 5.94
CA HIS A 145 11.69 -18.13 7.01
C HIS A 145 11.73 -19.64 6.69
N GLY A 146 11.06 -20.07 5.63
CA GLY A 146 11.08 -21.44 5.14
C GLY A 146 12.33 -21.76 4.30
N ASN A 147 12.22 -22.82 3.50
CA ASN A 147 13.21 -23.18 2.49
C ASN A 147 13.32 -22.07 1.44
N PRO A 148 14.38 -22.05 0.63
CA PRO A 148 14.46 -21.16 -0.53
C PRO A 148 13.18 -21.26 -1.35
N ILE A 149 12.59 -20.09 -1.69
CA ILE A 149 11.30 -20.05 -2.36
C ILE A 149 11.42 -20.57 -3.80
N ASP A 150 10.54 -21.48 -4.18
CA ASP A 150 10.25 -21.78 -5.57
C ASP A 150 9.23 -20.76 -6.07
N GLU A 151 9.66 -19.84 -6.93
CA GLU A 151 8.82 -18.73 -7.42
C GLU A 151 7.58 -19.25 -8.17
N ARG A 152 7.67 -20.40 -8.89
CA ARG A 152 6.54 -20.99 -9.61
C ARG A 152 5.49 -21.52 -8.62
N VAL A 153 5.91 -22.31 -7.64
CA VAL A 153 5.01 -22.85 -6.60
C VAL A 153 4.37 -21.74 -5.78
N HIS A 154 5.12 -20.67 -5.51
CA HIS A 154 4.60 -19.51 -4.79
C HIS A 154 3.56 -18.75 -5.63
N ALA A 155 3.82 -18.54 -6.93
CA ALA A 155 2.86 -17.91 -7.84
C ALA A 155 1.59 -18.76 -8.00
N GLU A 156 1.70 -20.08 -8.14
CA GLU A 156 0.55 -21.00 -8.15
C GLU A 156 -0.30 -20.87 -6.88
N THR A 157 0.36 -20.77 -5.71
CA THR A 157 -0.34 -20.60 -4.42
C THR A 157 -1.10 -19.28 -4.37
N MET A 158 -0.50 -18.17 -4.84
CA MET A 158 -1.17 -16.87 -4.90
C MET A 158 -2.34 -16.89 -5.89
N SER A 159 -2.18 -17.56 -7.05
CA SER A 159 -3.25 -17.76 -8.04
C SER A 159 -4.43 -18.53 -7.47
N LEU A 160 -4.16 -19.61 -6.73
CA LEU A 160 -5.20 -20.40 -6.08
C LEU A 160 -5.95 -19.58 -5.01
N LEU A 161 -5.22 -18.81 -4.19
CA LEU A 161 -5.81 -17.96 -3.16
C LEU A 161 -6.73 -16.89 -3.78
N THR A 162 -6.22 -16.13 -4.75
CA THR A 162 -7.00 -15.07 -5.41
C THR A 162 -8.14 -15.62 -6.25
N GLY A 163 -7.93 -16.72 -6.96
CA GLY A 163 -8.94 -17.39 -7.76
C GLY A 163 -10.14 -17.84 -6.92
N ARG A 164 -9.91 -18.50 -5.78
CA ARG A 164 -10.99 -18.92 -4.87
C ARG A 164 -11.76 -17.75 -4.25
N ILE A 165 -11.06 -16.66 -3.93
CA ILE A 165 -11.75 -15.46 -3.45
C ILE A 165 -12.57 -14.82 -4.57
N SER A 166 -12.03 -14.70 -5.79
CA SER A 166 -12.74 -14.11 -6.94
C SER A 166 -13.97 -14.89 -7.35
N GLU A 167 -13.90 -16.22 -7.29
CA GLU A 167 -15.05 -17.11 -7.59
C GLU A 167 -16.25 -16.79 -6.68
N LYS A 168 -16.00 -16.56 -5.41
CA LYS A 168 -17.03 -16.32 -4.39
C LYS A 168 -17.37 -14.84 -4.18
N CYS A 169 -16.46 -13.95 -4.55
CA CYS A 169 -16.60 -12.48 -4.46
C CYS A 169 -16.33 -11.86 -5.85
N PRO A 170 -17.25 -11.98 -6.81
CA PRO A 170 -17.05 -11.42 -8.16
C PRO A 170 -16.81 -9.92 -8.14
N GLY A 171 -15.77 -9.47 -8.86
CA GLY A 171 -15.40 -8.06 -8.96
C GLY A 171 -14.53 -7.55 -7.81
N VAL A 172 -14.08 -8.41 -6.88
CA VAL A 172 -13.12 -8.06 -5.84
C VAL A 172 -11.79 -7.63 -6.46
N CYS A 173 -11.19 -6.58 -5.92
CA CYS A 173 -9.83 -6.17 -6.27
C CYS A 173 -8.82 -6.71 -5.24
N PHE A 174 -7.57 -6.87 -5.68
CA PHE A 174 -6.49 -7.33 -4.81
C PHE A 174 -5.37 -6.30 -4.74
N LEU A 175 -4.82 -6.13 -3.53
CA LEU A 175 -3.60 -5.39 -3.25
C LEU A 175 -2.68 -6.29 -2.42
N PHE A 176 -1.53 -6.64 -2.96
CA PHE A 176 -0.52 -7.38 -2.22
C PHE A 176 0.44 -6.45 -1.47
N THR A 177 1.00 -6.93 -0.36
CA THR A 177 2.12 -6.27 0.30
C THR A 177 3.30 -7.22 0.36
N THR A 178 4.52 -6.73 0.11
CA THR A 178 5.72 -7.54 0.34
C THR A 178 6.08 -7.58 1.83
N PRO A 179 6.80 -8.62 2.32
CA PRO A 179 7.30 -8.62 3.69
C PRO A 179 8.32 -7.50 3.89
N PRO A 180 8.26 -6.74 5.00
CA PRO A 180 9.15 -5.58 5.21
C PRO A 180 10.59 -5.97 5.55
N GLY A 181 10.82 -7.21 5.97
CA GLY A 181 12.12 -7.76 6.32
C GLY A 181 12.19 -8.33 7.72
N SER A 182 13.10 -9.28 7.92
CA SER A 182 13.31 -9.96 9.20
C SER A 182 14.73 -10.49 9.31
N TYR A 183 15.08 -11.01 10.47
CA TYR A 183 16.36 -11.69 10.73
C TYR A 183 16.13 -13.17 10.97
N ILE A 184 17.12 -13.97 10.60
CA ILE A 184 17.21 -15.39 10.97
C ILE A 184 18.31 -15.61 11.98
N THR A 185 18.22 -16.69 12.74
CA THR A 185 19.28 -17.14 13.63
C THR A 185 20.22 -18.05 12.83
N GLN A 186 21.48 -17.65 12.71
CA GLN A 186 22.51 -18.43 12.02
C GLN A 186 23.56 -18.93 13.00
N ARG A 187 24.01 -20.15 12.85
CA ARG A 187 25.17 -20.67 13.60
C ARG A 187 26.43 -19.97 13.10
N THR A 188 27.22 -19.41 14.02
CA THR A 188 28.46 -18.70 13.73
C THR A 188 29.69 -19.46 14.21
N GLY A 189 29.49 -20.49 15.05
CA GLY A 189 30.55 -21.32 15.58
C GLY A 189 30.03 -22.40 16.49
N SER A 190 30.92 -23.25 16.97
CA SER A 190 30.63 -24.21 18.03
C SER A 190 31.85 -24.42 18.91
N TYR A 191 31.64 -24.75 20.15
CA TYR A 191 32.68 -25.19 21.07
C TYR A 191 32.18 -26.40 21.84
N THR A 192 33.11 -27.22 22.34
CA THR A 192 32.79 -28.45 23.06
C THR A 192 33.25 -28.34 24.49
N THR A 193 32.40 -28.78 25.43
CA THR A 193 32.72 -28.89 26.84
C THR A 193 32.65 -30.35 27.30
N GLY A 194 33.42 -30.69 28.33
CA GLY A 194 33.48 -32.02 28.90
C GLY A 194 34.35 -33.00 28.09
N THR A 195 34.56 -34.19 28.62
CA THR A 195 35.38 -35.24 28.04
C THR A 195 34.59 -36.57 28.01
N GLY A 196 34.98 -37.48 27.14
CA GLY A 196 34.36 -38.80 27.02
C GLY A 196 32.85 -38.75 26.84
N ARG A 197 32.10 -39.57 27.64
CA ARG A 197 30.62 -39.62 27.56
C ARG A 197 29.89 -38.37 28.02
N ARG A 198 30.59 -37.42 28.66
CA ARG A 198 30.05 -36.12 29.10
C ARG A 198 30.32 -34.99 28.11
N ARG A 199 30.87 -35.29 26.95
CA ARG A 199 31.16 -34.31 25.88
C ARG A 199 29.86 -33.70 25.35
N ARG A 200 29.74 -32.35 25.38
CA ARG A 200 28.59 -31.58 24.88
C ARG A 200 29.08 -30.53 23.92
N THR A 201 28.47 -30.45 22.74
CA THR A 201 28.72 -29.37 21.78
C THR A 201 27.71 -28.24 22.02
N HIS A 202 28.22 -27.04 22.17
CA HIS A 202 27.47 -25.79 22.26
C HIS A 202 27.61 -25.04 20.95
N TYR A 203 26.52 -24.45 20.48
CA TYR A 203 26.53 -23.66 19.25
C TYR A 203 26.46 -22.17 19.59
N GLN A 204 27.33 -21.39 18.98
CA GLN A 204 27.23 -19.95 18.96
C GLN A 204 26.28 -19.56 17.83
N THR A 205 25.41 -18.56 18.06
CA THR A 205 24.47 -18.10 17.07
C THR A 205 24.43 -16.59 17.03
N ALA A 206 24.13 -16.04 15.85
CA ALA A 206 23.88 -14.61 15.66
C ALA A 206 22.61 -14.38 14.85
N LYS A 207 21.99 -13.23 15.08
CA LYS A 207 20.90 -12.74 14.24
C LYS A 207 21.50 -12.08 12.98
N VAL A 208 21.21 -12.62 11.81
CA VAL A 208 21.64 -12.08 10.53
C VAL A 208 20.42 -11.70 9.66
N PRO A 209 20.52 -10.68 8.80
CA PRO A 209 19.43 -10.33 7.88
C PRO A 209 18.97 -11.53 7.04
N ASN A 210 17.67 -11.76 6.99
CA ASN A 210 17.08 -12.82 6.19
C ASN A 210 17.08 -12.44 4.70
N ARG A 211 18.09 -12.88 3.97
CA ARG A 211 18.23 -12.58 2.53
C ARG A 211 17.11 -13.18 1.67
N ASN A 212 16.43 -14.23 2.15
CA ASN A 212 15.32 -14.84 1.43
C ASN A 212 14.09 -13.89 1.34
N THR A 213 14.00 -12.87 2.21
CA THR A 213 12.97 -11.82 2.13
C THR A 213 12.95 -11.16 0.75
N ALA A 214 14.13 -10.88 0.16
CA ALA A 214 14.23 -10.27 -1.16
C ALA A 214 13.65 -11.18 -2.27
N ASN A 215 13.85 -12.49 -2.17
CA ASN A 215 13.32 -13.44 -3.13
C ASN A 215 11.80 -13.52 -3.05
N VAL A 216 11.24 -13.55 -1.83
CA VAL A 216 9.80 -13.54 -1.62
C VAL A 216 9.18 -12.23 -2.11
N ALA A 217 9.77 -11.08 -1.79
CA ALA A 217 9.28 -9.78 -2.26
C ALA A 217 9.26 -9.74 -3.80
N ARG A 218 10.34 -10.19 -4.46
CA ARG A 218 10.42 -10.27 -5.93
C ARG A 218 9.34 -11.19 -6.51
N SER A 219 9.13 -12.37 -5.92
CA SER A 219 8.09 -13.32 -6.35
C SER A 219 6.69 -12.70 -6.27
N ILE A 220 6.35 -12.00 -5.19
CA ILE A 220 5.08 -11.29 -5.04
C ILE A 220 4.93 -10.21 -6.12
N VAL A 221 5.95 -9.37 -6.32
CA VAL A 221 5.91 -8.29 -7.33
C VAL A 221 5.76 -8.85 -8.74
N ASN A 222 6.50 -9.92 -9.09
CA ASN A 222 6.40 -10.58 -10.40
C ASN A 222 5.01 -11.16 -10.63
N PHE A 223 4.45 -11.85 -9.63
CA PHE A 223 3.09 -12.37 -9.67
C PHE A 223 2.07 -11.25 -9.91
N CYS A 224 2.12 -10.18 -9.13
CA CYS A 224 1.18 -9.07 -9.27
C CYS A 224 1.25 -8.42 -10.65
N ARG A 225 2.45 -8.19 -11.18
CA ARG A 225 2.65 -7.63 -12.52
C ARG A 225 2.06 -8.51 -13.62
N SER A 226 2.29 -9.83 -13.54
CA SER A 226 1.78 -10.78 -14.55
C SER A 226 0.25 -10.95 -14.50
N HIS A 227 -0.38 -10.61 -13.37
CA HIS A 227 -1.82 -10.73 -13.16
C HIS A 227 -2.54 -9.37 -13.09
N HIS A 228 -1.85 -8.26 -13.41
CA HIS A 228 -2.39 -6.90 -13.35
C HIS A 228 -3.04 -6.56 -12.00
N MET A 229 -2.37 -6.94 -10.90
CA MET A 229 -2.79 -6.66 -9.52
C MET A 229 -1.90 -5.58 -8.90
N ALA A 230 -2.47 -4.76 -8.04
CA ALA A 230 -1.71 -3.76 -7.29
C ALA A 230 -0.78 -4.41 -6.25
N VAL A 231 0.41 -3.84 -6.06
CA VAL A 231 1.32 -4.27 -4.99
C VAL A 231 1.99 -3.08 -4.31
N TRP A 232 2.06 -3.14 -2.99
CA TRP A 232 2.86 -2.25 -2.15
C TRP A 232 4.17 -2.96 -1.77
N ASP A 233 5.24 -2.61 -2.47
CA ASP A 233 6.55 -3.21 -2.25
C ASP A 233 7.30 -2.49 -1.12
N ILE A 234 6.86 -2.70 0.12
CA ILE A 234 7.47 -2.09 1.30
C ILE A 234 8.93 -2.51 1.47
N PHE A 235 9.32 -3.70 0.99
CA PHE A 235 10.72 -4.12 1.03
C PHE A 235 11.62 -3.18 0.23
N THR A 236 11.26 -2.91 -1.02
CA THR A 236 12.00 -1.96 -1.87
C THR A 236 11.89 -0.52 -1.36
N ILE A 237 10.69 -0.10 -0.95
CA ILE A 237 10.42 1.24 -0.40
C ILE A 237 11.28 1.51 0.83
N ALA A 238 11.44 0.53 1.73
CA ALA A 238 12.23 0.65 2.96
C ALA A 238 13.74 0.51 2.76
N GLY A 239 14.25 0.36 1.52
CA GLY A 239 15.69 0.31 1.21
C GLY A 239 16.16 -0.95 0.48
N GLY A 240 15.28 -1.89 0.14
CA GLY A 240 15.56 -3.08 -0.65
C GLY A 240 16.62 -4.00 -0.03
N THR A 241 17.30 -4.76 -0.91
CA THR A 241 18.33 -5.73 -0.52
C THR A 241 19.49 -5.11 0.26
N SER A 242 19.77 -3.83 0.02
CA SER A 242 20.91 -3.13 0.65
C SER A 242 20.63 -2.72 2.09
N SER A 243 19.41 -2.34 2.42
CA SER A 243 19.15 -1.62 3.67
C SER A 243 17.84 -1.95 4.37
N ALA A 244 16.81 -2.48 3.68
CA ALA A 244 15.47 -2.60 4.25
C ALA A 244 15.46 -3.25 5.64
N ILE A 245 16.06 -4.43 5.78
CA ILE A 245 16.05 -5.20 7.03
C ILE A 245 16.80 -4.46 8.14
N THR A 246 17.98 -3.90 7.82
CA THR A 246 18.80 -3.17 8.79
C THR A 246 18.20 -1.83 9.18
N ASN A 247 17.50 -1.16 8.28
CA ASN A 247 16.81 0.10 8.54
C ASN A 247 15.80 -0.04 9.70
N TRP A 248 14.94 -1.04 9.64
CA TRP A 248 13.95 -1.28 10.69
C TRP A 248 14.59 -1.53 12.07
N ARG A 249 15.67 -2.33 12.10
CA ARG A 249 16.37 -2.65 13.34
C ARG A 249 17.13 -1.43 13.89
N ASN A 250 17.89 -0.74 13.05
CA ASN A 250 18.70 0.41 13.43
C ASN A 250 17.86 1.60 13.92
N ALA A 251 16.63 1.71 13.45
CA ALA A 251 15.66 2.70 13.93
C ALA A 251 14.94 2.29 15.22
N GLY A 252 15.27 1.12 15.82
CA GLY A 252 14.61 0.64 17.04
C GLY A 252 13.14 0.27 16.84
N LEU A 253 12.74 -0.13 15.62
CA LEU A 253 11.36 -0.41 15.28
C LEU A 253 11.02 -1.91 15.29
N MET A 254 12.01 -2.79 15.48
CA MET A 254 11.83 -4.24 15.56
C MET A 254 11.80 -4.72 17.01
N ASN A 255 11.05 -5.78 17.25
CA ASN A 255 11.06 -6.50 18.52
C ASN A 255 12.37 -7.31 18.69
N THR A 256 12.64 -7.81 19.89
CA THR A 256 13.83 -8.59 20.22
C THR A 256 13.97 -9.89 19.43
N ASP A 257 12.86 -10.48 18.97
CA ASP A 257 12.86 -11.64 18.07
C ASP A 257 13.42 -11.31 16.68
N CYS A 258 13.47 -10.03 16.31
CA CYS A 258 13.90 -9.52 15.02
C CYS A 258 13.06 -10.05 13.82
N ILE A 259 11.81 -10.43 14.08
CA ILE A 259 10.82 -10.84 13.10
C ILE A 259 9.64 -9.88 13.14
N HIS A 260 9.10 -9.67 14.35
CA HIS A 260 7.98 -8.76 14.57
C HIS A 260 8.48 -7.33 14.83
N TYR A 261 7.56 -6.38 14.72
CA TYR A 261 7.83 -4.98 14.91
C TYR A 261 7.25 -4.48 16.24
N LEU A 262 7.86 -3.47 16.80
CA LEU A 262 7.29 -2.71 17.90
C LEU A 262 6.08 -1.89 17.40
N ALA A 263 5.26 -1.40 18.31
CA ALA A 263 4.06 -0.62 17.98
C ALA A 263 4.35 0.50 16.97
N ASN A 264 5.41 1.29 17.18
CA ASN A 264 5.80 2.38 16.27
C ASN A 264 6.19 1.89 14.87
N GLY A 265 6.78 0.70 14.75
CA GLY A 265 7.09 0.10 13.46
C GLY A 265 5.83 -0.30 12.68
N TYR A 266 4.85 -0.89 13.36
CA TYR A 266 3.55 -1.23 12.75
C TYR A 266 2.72 0.02 12.43
N ILE A 267 2.75 1.04 13.28
CA ILE A 267 2.09 2.33 13.02
C ILE A 267 2.68 2.99 11.77
N LEU A 268 4.01 3.00 11.64
CA LEU A 268 4.67 3.54 10.45
C LEU A 268 4.23 2.80 9.19
N GLN A 269 4.25 1.46 9.19
CA GLN A 269 3.83 0.64 8.05
C GLN A 269 2.36 0.89 7.67
N GLY A 270 1.44 0.92 8.65
CA GLY A 270 0.02 1.15 8.40
C GLY A 270 -0.27 2.53 7.80
N LYS A 271 0.41 3.58 8.29
CA LYS A 271 0.32 4.93 7.72
C LYS A 271 0.86 4.98 6.29
N LEU A 272 2.04 4.44 6.05
CA LEU A 272 2.67 4.43 4.72
C LEU A 272 1.80 3.69 3.69
N LEU A 273 1.22 2.54 4.03
CA LEU A 273 0.33 1.81 3.13
C LEU A 273 -0.94 2.61 2.82
N GLY A 274 -1.58 3.20 3.84
CA GLY A 274 -2.75 4.04 3.63
C GLY A 274 -2.46 5.24 2.73
N GLU A 275 -1.30 5.89 2.89
CA GLU A 275 -0.85 6.98 2.03
C GLU A 275 -0.57 6.53 0.59
N ALA A 276 0.04 5.35 0.39
CA ALA A 276 0.29 4.82 -0.94
C ALA A 276 -1.03 4.55 -1.70
N ILE A 277 -2.05 4.04 -1.01
CA ILE A 277 -3.41 3.87 -1.56
C ILE A 277 -4.03 5.22 -1.91
N TYR A 278 -3.90 6.23 -1.03
CA TYR A 278 -4.41 7.57 -1.30
C TYR A 278 -3.72 8.24 -2.50
N LYS A 279 -2.40 8.12 -2.62
CA LYS A 279 -1.64 8.62 -3.79
C LYS A 279 -2.11 7.97 -5.10
N ALA A 280 -2.33 6.65 -5.10
CA ALA A 280 -2.86 5.95 -6.26
C ALA A 280 -4.28 6.43 -6.65
N TYR A 281 -5.13 6.69 -5.66
CA TYR A 281 -6.45 7.28 -5.88
C TYR A 281 -6.39 8.67 -6.52
N THR A 282 -5.55 9.57 -6.02
CA THR A 282 -5.40 10.94 -6.55
C THR A 282 -4.75 10.95 -7.93
N GLY A 283 -3.75 10.10 -8.18
CA GLY A 283 -3.11 9.93 -9.50
C GLY A 283 -4.10 9.45 -10.57
N THR A 284 -4.97 8.50 -10.24
CA THR A 284 -6.02 8.04 -11.17
C THR A 284 -7.07 9.13 -11.48
N ALA A 285 -7.34 10.03 -10.54
CA ALA A 285 -8.26 11.15 -10.77
C ALA A 285 -7.70 12.16 -11.79
N VAL A 286 -6.41 12.48 -11.69
CA VAL A 286 -5.72 13.41 -12.62
C VAL A 286 -5.66 12.81 -14.03
N SER A 287 -5.29 11.55 -14.18
CA SER A 287 -5.27 10.86 -15.48
C SER A 287 -6.64 10.83 -16.16
N GLY A 288 -7.70 10.54 -15.40
CA GLY A 288 -9.08 10.55 -15.92
C GLY A 288 -9.56 11.93 -16.39
N SER A 289 -9.07 13.01 -15.76
CA SER A 289 -9.36 14.40 -16.16
C SER A 289 -8.65 14.77 -17.47
N GLN A 290 -7.40 14.37 -17.65
CA GLN A 290 -6.65 14.60 -18.90
C GLN A 290 -7.25 13.85 -20.09
N THR A 291 -7.69 12.61 -19.91
CA THR A 291 -8.36 11.83 -20.97
C THR A 291 -9.66 12.49 -21.41
N ARG A 292 -10.41 13.14 -20.51
CA ARG A 292 -11.65 13.85 -20.84
C ARG A 292 -11.41 15.13 -21.62
N MET A 293 -10.27 15.81 -21.42
CA MET A 293 -9.90 17.00 -22.20
C MET A 293 -9.39 16.67 -23.62
N MET A 294 -8.82 15.48 -23.83
CA MET A 294 -8.33 15.06 -25.15
C MET A 294 -9.41 14.53 -26.09
N HIS A 295 -10.60 14.17 -25.59
CA HIS A 295 -11.71 13.66 -26.41
C HIS A 295 -12.69 14.77 -26.89
N GLY A 296 -12.34 16.05 -26.69
CA GLY A 296 -13.12 17.20 -27.15
C GLY A 296 -12.76 17.75 -28.53
N SER A 297 -11.77 17.19 -29.22
CA SER A 297 -11.41 17.57 -30.58
C SER A 297 -11.83 16.48 -31.58
N THR A 298 -12.90 16.71 -32.31
CA THR A 298 -13.35 15.90 -33.47
C THR A 298 -12.22 15.75 -34.49
N PRO A 299 -11.90 14.53 -34.93
CA PRO A 299 -10.97 14.35 -36.06
C PRO A 299 -11.65 14.81 -37.36
N LYS A 300 -11.02 15.75 -38.07
CA LYS A 300 -11.40 16.05 -39.48
C LYS A 300 -11.18 14.78 -40.31
N GLU A 301 -12.23 14.38 -41.04
CA GLU A 301 -12.21 13.33 -42.06
C GLU A 301 -11.01 13.49 -43.01
N GLN A 302 -10.09 12.56 -43.01
CA GLN A 302 -9.12 12.40 -44.09
C GLN A 302 -9.72 11.49 -45.15
N LYS A 303 -9.84 12.04 -46.39
CA LYS A 303 -10.27 11.31 -47.59
C LYS A 303 -9.32 10.13 -47.88
N PRO A 304 -9.84 9.01 -48.43
CA PRO A 304 -9.01 7.83 -48.69
C PRO A 304 -8.05 8.07 -49.87
N TYR A 305 -6.80 7.67 -49.68
CA TYR A 305 -5.76 7.70 -50.70
C TYR A 305 -6.03 6.59 -51.73
N LYS A 306 -6.15 6.96 -53.04
CA LYS A 306 -6.32 6.03 -54.14
C LYS A 306 -5.07 5.21 -54.36
N SER A 307 -5.20 3.88 -54.38
CA SER A 307 -4.15 2.96 -54.78
C SER A 307 -3.84 3.12 -56.27
N VAL A 308 -2.57 3.35 -56.60
CA VAL A 308 -2.06 3.23 -57.97
C VAL A 308 -1.55 1.79 -58.14
N LYS A 309 -2.20 1.04 -59.05
CA LYS A 309 -1.65 -0.20 -59.57
C LYS A 309 -0.56 0.14 -60.59
N GLY A 310 0.49 -0.64 -60.63
CA GLY A 310 1.43 -0.61 -61.73
C GLY A 310 2.80 -1.19 -61.42
N PHE A 311 3.01 -2.37 -61.94
CA PHE A 311 4.14 -3.21 -62.34
C PHE A 311 4.82 -4.06 -61.30
#